data_b3ece041ce663cbe91f869ac2e114a85
#
_entry.id   b3ece041ce663cbe91f869ac2e114a85
#
_cell.length_a   1.000
_cell.length_b   1.000
_cell.length_c   1.000
_cell.angle_alpha   90.00
_cell.angle_beta   90.00
_cell.angle_gamma   90.00
#
_symmetry.space_group_name_H-M   'P 1'
#
loop_
_entity.id
_entity.type
_entity.pdbx_description
1 polymer ?
#
loop_
_entity_poly.entity_id
_entity_poly.type
_entity_poly.pdbx_seq_one_letter_code
_entity_poly.pdbx_strand_id
1 'polypeptide(L)'
;MSNENDIVLYDTGEVSKVTKVTKQEIKTFDLVPPDWPTLHRPTIQFDFEKPPVDPNEFASSLVETCKKNNGLGLSANQCGYPYQVFVMGSGDNYISCFNPKLISAEGETHMAEGCLSFPLLQLRITRPKKINVEYQDWN
;
A
#
# COMPACT_ATOMS: atom_id res chain seq x y z
N MET A 1 -29.71 -1.88 -9.56
CA MET A 1 -28.49 -1.81 -10.39
C MET A 1 -27.74 -3.10 -10.30
N SER A 2 -27.51 -3.76 -11.43
CA SER A 2 -26.60 -4.89 -11.45
C SER A 2 -25.18 -4.37 -11.20
N ASN A 3 -24.57 -4.85 -10.14
CA ASN A 3 -23.19 -4.53 -9.85
C ASN A 3 -22.28 -5.21 -10.87
N GLU A 4 -21.54 -4.45 -11.66
CA GLU A 4 -20.58 -4.97 -12.65
C GLU A 4 -19.50 -5.86 -12.03
N ASN A 5 -19.46 -5.93 -10.71
CA ASN A 5 -18.50 -6.68 -9.92
C ASN A 5 -19.04 -7.97 -9.31
N ASP A 6 -20.22 -8.40 -9.74
CA ASP A 6 -20.78 -9.65 -9.26
C ASP A 6 -19.98 -10.84 -9.80
N ILE A 7 -19.44 -11.64 -8.91
CA ILE A 7 -18.73 -12.88 -9.24
C ILE A 7 -19.68 -14.04 -8.98
N VAL A 8 -19.88 -14.87 -10.01
CA VAL A 8 -20.67 -16.09 -9.89
C VAL A 8 -19.71 -17.26 -9.62
N LEU A 9 -19.84 -17.88 -8.45
CA LEU A 9 -19.07 -19.06 -8.08
C LEU A 9 -19.91 -20.31 -8.28
N TYR A 10 -19.32 -21.31 -8.90
CA TYR A 10 -19.91 -22.64 -9.07
C TYR A 10 -19.30 -23.59 -8.03
N ASP A 11 -20.14 -24.39 -7.39
CA ASP A 11 -19.66 -25.41 -6.47
C ASP A 11 -18.86 -26.48 -7.24
N THR A 12 -17.72 -26.87 -6.68
CA THR A 12 -16.79 -27.83 -7.30
C THR A 12 -17.39 -29.23 -7.33
N GLY A 13 -17.82 -29.67 -8.49
CA GLY A 13 -18.28 -31.01 -8.76
C GLY A 13 -19.74 -31.20 -9.11
N GLU A 14 -20.62 -30.34 -8.69
CA GLU A 14 -22.01 -30.32 -9.08
C GLU A 14 -22.50 -28.90 -9.32
N VAL A 15 -22.98 -28.61 -10.52
CA VAL A 15 -23.56 -27.30 -10.87
C VAL A 15 -24.98 -27.21 -10.31
N SER A 16 -25.14 -27.39 -9.01
CA SER A 16 -26.45 -27.36 -8.38
C SER A 16 -26.77 -26.03 -7.67
N LYS A 17 -25.74 -25.22 -7.39
CA LYS A 17 -25.92 -23.90 -6.77
C LYS A 17 -24.95 -22.88 -7.35
N VAL A 18 -25.50 -21.78 -7.84
CA VAL A 18 -24.74 -20.60 -8.21
C VAL A 18 -24.86 -19.61 -7.05
N THR A 19 -23.74 -19.34 -6.39
CA THR A 19 -23.69 -18.32 -5.33
C THR A 19 -23.14 -17.04 -5.95
N LYS A 20 -23.94 -16.00 -5.89
CA LYS A 20 -23.54 -14.67 -6.33
C LYS A 20 -22.74 -14.01 -5.22
N VAL A 21 -21.46 -13.75 -5.46
CA VAL A 21 -20.60 -13.07 -4.51
C VAL A 21 -20.41 -11.64 -5.00
N THR A 22 -20.84 -10.68 -4.20
CA THR A 22 -20.62 -9.26 -4.48
C THR A 22 -19.19 -8.90 -4.10
N LYS A 23 -18.44 -8.38 -5.06
CA LYS A 23 -17.10 -7.86 -4.78
C LYS A 23 -17.23 -6.67 -3.83
N GLN A 24 -16.65 -6.76 -2.65
CA GLN A 24 -16.60 -5.63 -1.74
C GLN A 24 -15.81 -4.48 -2.37
N GLU A 25 -16.40 -3.30 -2.35
CA GLU A 25 -15.70 -2.09 -2.77
C GLU A 25 -14.56 -1.78 -1.79
N ILE A 26 -13.34 -1.65 -2.32
CA ILE A 26 -12.17 -1.34 -1.50
C ILE A 26 -12.18 0.15 -1.17
N LYS A 27 -12.16 0.47 0.11
CA LYS A 27 -12.12 1.83 0.60
C LYS A 27 -10.76 2.46 0.29
N THR A 28 -10.75 3.70 -0.20
CA THR A 28 -9.53 4.49 -0.37
C THR A 28 -9.35 5.48 0.78
N PHE A 29 -8.11 5.92 0.96
CA PHE A 29 -7.76 6.95 1.93
C PHE A 29 -7.51 8.29 1.25
N ASP A 30 -7.56 9.37 2.04
CA ASP A 30 -7.13 10.69 1.60
C ASP A 30 -5.67 10.92 1.97
N LEU A 31 -4.94 11.61 1.09
CA LEU A 31 -3.58 12.07 1.41
C LEU A 31 -3.66 13.25 2.36
N VAL A 32 -2.82 13.24 3.39
CA VAL A 32 -2.76 14.34 4.35
C VAL A 32 -1.95 15.52 3.81
N PRO A 33 -2.19 16.75 4.30
CA PRO A 33 -1.38 17.92 3.93
C PRO A 33 0.10 17.75 4.31
N PRO A 34 1.03 18.47 3.63
CA PRO A 34 2.48 18.35 3.89
C PRO A 34 2.93 18.66 5.31
N ASP A 35 2.16 19.45 6.06
CA ASP A 35 2.43 19.82 7.46
C ASP A 35 1.78 18.88 8.48
N TRP A 36 1.16 17.79 8.03
CA TRP A 36 0.48 16.87 8.92
C TRP A 36 1.46 16.13 9.83
N PRO A 37 1.14 15.95 11.12
CA PRO A 37 2.08 15.40 12.10
C PRO A 37 2.65 14.02 11.76
N THR A 38 1.86 13.13 11.15
CA THR A 38 2.33 11.78 10.80
C THR A 38 3.47 11.76 9.77
N LEU A 39 3.65 12.85 9.00
CA LEU A 39 4.75 12.97 8.04
C LEU A 39 6.07 13.39 8.69
N HIS A 40 6.02 13.92 9.92
CA HIS A 40 7.16 14.53 10.62
C HIS A 40 7.56 13.82 11.91
N ARG A 41 6.94 12.70 12.21
CA ARG A 41 7.20 11.89 13.40
C ARG A 41 7.64 10.49 13.02
N PRO A 42 8.44 9.83 13.86
CA PRO A 42 8.73 8.41 13.66
C PRO A 42 7.46 7.59 13.64
N THR A 43 7.41 6.62 12.74
CA THR A 43 6.32 5.67 12.67
C THR A 43 6.51 4.55 13.68
N ILE A 44 5.43 3.86 14.03
CA ILE A 44 5.44 2.74 14.97
C ILE A 44 5.24 1.41 14.26
N GLN A 45 5.73 0.35 14.86
CA GLN A 45 5.53 -1.00 14.33
C GLN A 45 4.04 -1.35 14.29
N PHE A 46 3.64 -2.04 13.21
CA PHE A 46 2.32 -2.62 13.12
C PHE A 46 2.28 -3.91 13.94
N ASP A 47 1.37 -3.97 14.90
CA ASP A 47 1.24 -5.11 15.80
C ASP A 47 0.28 -6.16 15.18
N PHE A 48 0.82 -7.30 14.74
CA PHE A 48 0.02 -8.37 14.16
C PHE A 48 -0.69 -9.24 15.21
N GLU A 49 -0.27 -9.19 16.48
CA GLU A 49 -0.95 -9.91 17.56
C GLU A 49 -2.24 -9.20 17.98
N LYS A 50 -2.20 -7.86 17.99
CA LYS A 50 -3.35 -7.00 18.25
C LYS A 50 -3.42 -5.94 17.17
N PRO A 51 -3.81 -6.31 15.94
CA PRO A 51 -3.78 -5.36 14.85
C PRO A 51 -4.76 -4.20 15.09
N PRO A 52 -4.28 -2.95 14.90
CA PRO A 52 -5.13 -1.77 15.06
C PRO A 52 -6.21 -1.66 13.99
N VAL A 53 -5.96 -2.29 12.84
CA VAL A 53 -6.88 -2.42 11.70
C VAL A 53 -6.63 -3.78 11.05
N ASP A 54 -7.58 -4.27 10.29
CA ASP A 54 -7.36 -5.49 9.51
C ASP A 54 -6.22 -5.29 8.51
N PRO A 55 -5.12 -6.07 8.58
CA PRO A 55 -3.95 -5.82 7.75
C PRO A 55 -4.22 -6.01 6.25
N ASN A 56 -5.06 -6.96 5.86
CA ASN A 56 -5.42 -7.18 4.47
C ASN A 56 -6.23 -5.99 3.91
N GLU A 57 -7.26 -5.56 4.61
CA GLU A 57 -8.07 -4.41 4.22
C GLU A 57 -7.22 -3.14 4.16
N PHE A 58 -6.35 -2.95 5.13
CA PHE A 58 -5.46 -1.80 5.20
C PHE A 58 -4.49 -1.76 4.02
N ALA A 59 -3.83 -2.88 3.73
CA ALA A 59 -2.93 -3.00 2.58
C ALA A 59 -3.66 -2.74 1.26
N SER A 60 -4.84 -3.32 1.09
CA SER A 60 -5.68 -3.13 -0.10
C SER A 60 -6.10 -1.68 -0.29
N SER A 61 -6.46 -1.00 0.79
CA SER A 61 -6.82 0.42 0.77
C SER A 61 -5.63 1.31 0.41
N LEU A 62 -4.42 1.01 0.90
CA LEU A 62 -3.20 1.73 0.52
C LEU A 62 -2.88 1.53 -0.97
N VAL A 63 -3.00 0.32 -1.49
CA VAL A 63 -2.77 0.03 -2.91
C VAL A 63 -3.75 0.81 -3.79
N GLU A 64 -5.03 0.77 -3.47
CA GLU A 64 -6.05 1.50 -4.25
C GLU A 64 -5.86 3.02 -4.15
N THR A 65 -5.47 3.53 -3.00
CA THR A 65 -5.13 4.94 -2.82
C THR A 65 -3.92 5.35 -3.67
N CYS A 66 -2.89 4.51 -3.71
CA CYS A 66 -1.71 4.71 -4.54
C CYS A 66 -2.08 4.76 -6.03
N LYS A 67 -2.86 3.81 -6.50
CA LYS A 67 -3.35 3.74 -7.90
C LYS A 67 -4.18 4.97 -8.27
N LYS A 68 -5.11 5.36 -7.42
CA LYS A 68 -5.97 6.53 -7.62
C LYS A 68 -5.17 7.83 -7.81
N ASN A 69 -4.03 7.93 -7.17
CA ASN A 69 -3.15 9.10 -7.24
C ASN A 69 -2.00 8.92 -8.25
N ASN A 70 -2.02 7.86 -9.06
CA ASN A 70 -1.00 7.55 -10.06
C ASN A 70 0.42 7.41 -9.47
N GLY A 71 0.52 6.92 -8.24
CA GLY A 71 1.79 6.70 -7.55
C GLY A 71 2.37 5.31 -7.80
N LEU A 72 3.68 5.21 -7.66
CA LEU A 72 4.42 3.94 -7.67
C LEU A 72 4.63 3.37 -6.28
N GLY A 73 4.42 4.19 -5.25
CA GLY A 73 4.53 3.83 -3.86
C GLY A 73 3.76 4.79 -2.97
N LEU A 74 3.36 4.29 -1.82
CA LEU A 74 2.62 5.05 -0.81
C LEU A 74 2.86 4.44 0.57
N SER A 75 3.22 5.26 1.53
CA SER A 75 3.34 4.84 2.92
C SER A 75 2.14 5.29 3.76
N ALA A 76 1.84 4.53 4.79
CA ALA A 76 0.69 4.74 5.65
C ALA A 76 0.64 6.13 6.28
N ASN A 77 1.79 6.70 6.64
CA ASN A 77 1.86 8.03 7.24
C ASN A 77 1.46 9.15 6.28
N GLN A 78 1.55 8.93 4.96
CA GLN A 78 1.02 9.86 3.96
C GLN A 78 -0.51 9.93 3.94
N CYS A 79 -1.16 8.95 4.57
CA CYS A 79 -2.61 8.88 4.75
C CYS A 79 -3.04 9.15 6.20
N GLY A 80 -2.13 9.63 7.05
CA GLY A 80 -2.42 9.96 8.44
C GLY A 80 -2.34 8.80 9.44
N TYR A 81 -1.88 7.63 9.02
CA TYR A 81 -1.70 6.47 9.88
C TYR A 81 -0.24 6.33 10.30
N PRO A 82 0.05 6.24 11.61
CA PRO A 82 1.43 6.29 12.12
C PRO A 82 2.21 4.98 12.01
N TYR A 83 1.75 4.04 11.19
CA TYR A 83 2.30 2.69 11.16
C TYR A 83 3.42 2.53 10.13
N GLN A 84 4.36 1.63 10.44
CA GLN A 84 5.44 1.21 9.53
C GLN A 84 4.89 0.27 8.47
N VAL A 85 4.17 0.84 7.52
CA VAL A 85 3.58 0.12 6.39
C VAL A 85 3.72 0.97 5.14
N PHE A 86 4.14 0.35 4.05
CA PHE A 86 4.06 0.96 2.73
C PHE A 86 3.71 -0.06 1.66
N VAL A 87 3.23 0.43 0.55
CA VAL A 87 2.97 -0.36 -0.66
C VAL A 87 3.78 0.20 -1.82
N MET A 88 4.18 -0.65 -2.75
CA MET A 88 4.83 -0.22 -3.98
C MET A 88 4.52 -1.19 -5.11
N GLY A 89 4.53 -0.67 -6.33
CA GLY A 89 4.26 -1.48 -7.51
C GLY A 89 3.77 -0.67 -8.69
N SER A 90 3.29 -1.36 -9.69
CA SER A 90 2.67 -0.76 -10.87
C SER A 90 1.65 -1.73 -11.49
N GLY A 91 0.65 -1.17 -12.16
CA GLY A 91 -0.44 -1.96 -12.75
C GLY A 91 -1.18 -2.77 -11.69
N ASP A 92 -1.18 -4.10 -11.85
CA ASP A 92 -1.80 -5.01 -10.89
C ASP A 92 -0.77 -5.71 -9.98
N ASN A 93 0.50 -5.33 -10.08
CA ASN A 93 1.60 -5.92 -9.33
C ASN A 93 2.04 -4.96 -8.22
N TYR A 94 1.46 -5.13 -7.04
CA TYR A 94 1.81 -4.39 -5.84
C TYR A 94 2.27 -5.32 -4.73
N ILE A 95 3.24 -4.88 -3.97
CA ILE A 95 3.64 -5.53 -2.71
C ILE A 95 3.31 -4.62 -1.54
N SER A 96 2.97 -5.22 -0.42
CA SER A 96 2.68 -4.55 0.85
C SER A 96 3.75 -4.94 1.86
N CYS A 97 4.43 -3.94 2.38
CA CYS A 97 5.54 -4.12 3.31
C CYS A 97 5.16 -3.59 4.69
N PHE A 98 5.00 -4.51 5.64
CA PHE A 98 4.76 -4.20 7.05
C PHE A 98 6.06 -4.33 7.83
N ASN A 99 6.33 -3.39 8.72
CA ASN A 99 7.51 -3.39 9.58
C ASN A 99 8.82 -3.60 8.80
N PRO A 100 9.07 -2.81 7.75
CA PRO A 100 10.26 -2.97 6.93
C PRO A 100 11.52 -2.65 7.72
N LYS A 101 12.58 -3.41 7.45
CA LYS A 101 13.89 -3.21 8.04
C LYS A 101 14.95 -3.24 6.94
N LEU A 102 15.70 -2.15 6.83
CA LEU A 102 16.84 -2.07 5.92
C LEU A 102 17.99 -2.94 6.45
N ILE A 103 18.39 -3.94 5.69
CA ILE A 103 19.46 -4.86 6.05
C ILE A 103 20.79 -4.38 5.47
N SER A 104 20.83 -4.01 4.20
CA SER A 104 22.04 -3.51 3.54
C SER A 104 21.70 -2.57 2.39
N ALA A 105 22.66 -1.71 2.05
CA ALA A 105 22.58 -0.79 0.94
C ALA A 105 23.93 -0.74 0.22
N GLU A 106 23.93 -0.72 -1.10
CA GLU A 106 25.11 -0.74 -1.94
C GLU A 106 25.00 0.26 -3.10
N GLY A 107 26.15 0.84 -3.45
CA GLY A 107 26.28 1.70 -4.61
C GLY A 107 25.53 3.00 -4.51
N GLU A 108 25.57 3.76 -5.60
CA GLU A 108 24.88 5.05 -5.71
C GLU A 108 24.21 5.17 -7.07
N THR A 109 23.04 5.78 -7.10
CA THR A 109 22.34 6.18 -8.30
C THR A 109 21.71 7.54 -8.09
N HIS A 110 21.65 8.33 -9.17
CA HIS A 110 21.04 9.66 -9.14
C HIS A 110 19.69 9.58 -9.85
N MET A 111 18.65 10.03 -9.17
CA MET A 111 17.28 9.97 -9.67
C MET A 111 16.54 11.28 -9.46
N ALA A 112 15.67 11.63 -10.41
CA ALA A 112 14.65 12.64 -10.18
C ALA A 112 13.43 11.92 -9.58
N GLU A 113 13.03 12.32 -8.38
CA GLU A 113 11.92 11.71 -7.67
C GLU A 113 10.84 12.72 -7.32
N GLY A 114 9.60 12.28 -7.44
CA GLY A 114 8.43 12.98 -6.93
C GLY A 114 7.84 12.27 -5.71
N CYS A 115 6.91 12.90 -5.04
CA CYS A 115 6.20 12.35 -3.90
C CYS A 115 4.72 12.75 -3.97
N LEU A 116 3.81 11.84 -3.67
CA LEU A 116 2.38 12.12 -3.68
C LEU A 116 1.97 13.18 -2.65
N SER A 117 2.72 13.31 -1.55
CA SER A 117 2.52 14.38 -0.55
C SER A 117 2.97 15.75 -1.04
N PHE A 118 3.80 15.80 -2.09
CA PHE A 118 4.34 17.04 -2.69
C PHE A 118 4.25 16.92 -4.23
N PRO A 119 3.06 16.97 -4.80
CA PRO A 119 2.83 16.56 -6.20
C PRO A 119 3.50 17.45 -7.26
N LEU A 120 3.85 18.69 -6.91
CA LEU A 120 4.50 19.62 -7.83
C LEU A 120 6.02 19.68 -7.67
N LEU A 121 6.57 18.93 -6.71
CA LEU A 121 7.99 18.94 -6.39
C LEU A 121 8.69 17.74 -6.97
N GLN A 122 9.73 17.98 -7.78
CA GLN A 122 10.68 16.96 -8.20
C GLN A 122 12.07 17.30 -7.67
N LEU A 123 12.70 16.34 -7.03
CA LEU A 123 14.04 16.50 -6.48
C LEU A 123 15.00 15.49 -7.13
N ARG A 124 16.21 15.98 -7.46
CA ARG A 124 17.31 15.07 -7.80
C ARG A 124 17.98 14.64 -6.52
N ILE A 125 17.91 13.34 -6.24
CA ILE A 125 18.49 12.76 -5.04
C ILE A 125 19.41 11.61 -5.39
N THR A 126 20.37 11.37 -4.50
CA THR A 126 21.25 10.21 -4.57
C THR A 126 20.67 9.12 -3.70
N ARG A 127 20.51 7.95 -4.28
CA ARG A 127 20.00 6.75 -3.60
C ARG A 127 21.02 5.63 -3.69
N PRO A 128 21.01 4.66 -2.77
CA PRO A 128 21.69 3.40 -2.99
C PRO A 128 21.18 2.74 -4.27
N LYS A 129 22.08 2.14 -5.03
CA LYS A 129 21.74 1.41 -6.26
C LYS A 129 20.98 0.13 -5.95
N LYS A 130 21.31 -0.51 -4.85
CA LYS A 130 20.71 -1.78 -4.39
C LYS A 130 20.51 -1.75 -2.89
N ILE A 131 19.35 -2.22 -2.44
CA ILE A 131 19.05 -2.39 -1.02
C ILE A 131 18.51 -3.80 -0.78
N ASN A 132 18.77 -4.33 0.41
CA ASN A 132 18.11 -5.52 0.91
C ASN A 132 17.22 -5.12 2.09
N VAL A 133 15.95 -5.51 2.02
CA VAL A 133 14.94 -5.15 3.01
C VAL A 133 14.23 -6.42 3.47
N GLU A 134 14.10 -6.57 4.78
CA GLU A 134 13.18 -7.54 5.38
C GLU A 134 11.85 -6.85 5.67
N TYR A 135 10.76 -7.52 5.42
CA TYR A 135 9.43 -7.04 5.76
C TYR A 135 8.48 -8.18 6.04
N GLN A 136 7.39 -7.87 6.71
CA GLN A 136 6.30 -8.81 6.95
C GLN A 136 5.19 -8.55 5.94
N ASP A 137 4.62 -9.62 5.47
CA ASP A 137 3.40 -9.63 4.66
C ASP A 137 2.20 -9.83 5.60
N TRP A 138 1.00 -9.46 5.15
CA TRP A 138 -0.23 -9.64 5.93
C TRP A 138 -0.74 -11.11 5.98
N ASN A 139 -0.10 -11.97 5.26
CA ASN A 139 -0.38 -13.41 5.28
C ASN A 139 0.20 -14.12 6.52
#